data_6072eb53f5b9b32faec193a958678d88
#
_entry.id   6072eb53f5b9b32faec193a958678d88
#
_cell.length_a   1.000
_cell.length_b   1.000
_cell.length_c   1.000
_cell.angle_alpha   90.00
_cell.angle_beta   90.00
_cell.angle_gamma   90.00
#
_symmetry.space_group_name_H-M   'P 1'
#
loop_
_entity.id
_entity.type
_entity.pdbx_description
1 polymer ?
#
loop_
_entity_poly.entity_id
_entity_poly.type
_entity_poly.pdbx_seq_one_letter_code
_entity_poly.pdbx_strand_id
1 'polypeptide(L)'
;NSKQYSIKGAAPRPWRKDLVRAEELRAIAALLKRAEIRLGDFEATSADIGAGCALLADPPYVDRSAFVGYSRRGFTLKDRLRLTAWLRALDKRGVRWTLTDVATPESMAAHGLWNVDILTVRRSVAANGTRESAKELVVRNWKEAKEQAA
;
A
#
# COMPACT_ATOMS: atom_id res chain seq x y z
N ASN A 1 14.70 -6.53 29.80
CA ASN A 1 15.91 -6.94 29.04
C ASN A 1 15.69 -6.64 27.56
N SER A 2 15.98 -5.38 27.15
CA SER A 2 16.01 -4.99 25.76
C SER A 2 17.33 -5.48 25.14
N LYS A 3 17.28 -6.45 24.24
CA LYS A 3 18.42 -6.85 23.45
C LYS A 3 18.74 -5.74 22.46
N GLN A 4 19.82 -4.97 22.71
CA GLN A 4 20.39 -4.06 21.72
C GLN A 4 21.08 -4.89 20.62
N TYR A 5 20.56 -4.84 19.41
CA TYR A 5 21.26 -5.37 18.24
C TYR A 5 22.26 -4.31 17.77
N SER A 6 23.54 -4.52 18.11
CA SER A 6 24.65 -3.74 17.59
C SER A 6 25.18 -4.41 16.32
N ILE A 7 25.20 -3.69 15.22
CA ILE A 7 25.95 -4.10 14.02
C ILE A 7 27.41 -3.86 14.33
N LYS A 8 28.22 -4.93 14.39
CA LYS A 8 29.67 -4.85 14.63
C LYS A 8 30.29 -3.88 13.64
N GLY A 9 30.95 -2.82 14.14
CA GLY A 9 31.78 -1.91 13.36
C GLY A 9 31.16 -0.57 12.94
N ALA A 10 29.89 -0.30 13.21
CA ALA A 10 29.30 1.01 12.97
C ALA A 10 29.31 1.83 14.26
N ALA A 11 29.91 3.03 14.23
CA ALA A 11 29.76 3.98 15.32
C ALA A 11 28.25 4.21 15.61
N PRO A 12 27.85 4.29 16.89
CA PRO A 12 26.44 4.56 17.21
C PRO A 12 26.06 5.89 16.59
N ARG A 13 25.09 5.87 15.65
CA ARG A 13 24.52 7.10 15.11
C ARG A 13 23.82 7.81 16.25
N PRO A 14 24.12 9.10 16.50
CA PRO A 14 23.38 9.84 17.50
C PRO A 14 21.89 9.74 17.16
N TRP A 15 21.06 9.39 18.14
CA TRP A 15 19.61 9.41 18.01
C TRP A 15 19.19 10.79 17.49
N ARG A 16 18.62 10.83 16.30
CA ARG A 16 18.06 12.08 15.79
C ARG A 16 16.88 12.42 16.67
N LYS A 17 17.04 13.45 17.51
CA LYS A 17 15.98 13.96 18.39
C LYS A 17 14.73 14.42 17.60
N ASP A 18 14.88 14.60 16.29
CA ASP A 18 13.87 15.14 15.38
C ASP A 18 13.03 14.05 14.71
N LEU A 19 13.19 12.77 15.04
CA LEU A 19 12.43 11.66 14.43
C LEU A 19 10.94 11.70 14.81
N VAL A 20 10.59 12.38 15.87
CA VAL A 20 9.21 12.49 16.36
C VAL A 20 8.86 13.97 16.57
N ARG A 21 8.18 14.53 15.60
CA ARG A 21 7.63 15.88 15.73
C ARG A 21 6.31 15.78 16.49
N ALA A 22 6.32 16.20 17.74
CA ALA A 22 5.16 16.11 18.63
C ALA A 22 3.92 16.81 18.07
N GLU A 23 4.10 17.90 17.34
CA GLU A 23 3.00 18.64 16.67
C GLU A 23 2.36 17.83 15.55
N GLU A 24 3.16 17.19 14.70
CA GLU A 24 2.68 16.31 13.64
C GLU A 24 1.90 15.11 14.21
N LEU A 25 2.42 14.52 15.31
CA LEU A 25 1.70 13.43 16.00
C LEU A 25 0.37 13.88 16.60
N ARG A 26 0.30 15.08 17.17
CA ARG A 26 -0.96 15.62 17.68
C ARG A 26 -1.96 15.90 16.56
N ALA A 27 -1.49 16.42 15.41
CA ALA A 27 -2.32 16.64 14.24
C ALA A 27 -2.87 15.31 13.69
N ILE A 28 -2.01 14.30 13.53
CA ILE A 28 -2.42 12.95 13.12
C ILE A 28 -3.41 12.35 14.12
N ALA A 29 -3.16 12.46 15.42
CA ALA A 29 -4.06 11.97 16.46
C ALA A 29 -5.45 12.64 16.39
N ALA A 30 -5.50 13.93 16.07
CA ALA A 30 -6.77 14.65 15.90
C ALA A 30 -7.54 14.15 14.65
N LEU A 31 -6.84 13.83 13.56
CA LEU A 31 -7.45 13.23 12.36
C LEU A 31 -7.96 11.82 12.65
N LEU A 32 -7.17 10.99 13.35
CA LEU A 32 -7.55 9.61 13.69
C LEU A 32 -8.77 9.54 14.61
N LYS A 33 -9.05 10.54 15.43
CA LYS A 33 -10.31 10.60 16.21
C LYS A 33 -11.58 10.69 15.33
N ARG A 34 -11.43 11.12 14.08
CA ARG A 34 -12.51 11.21 13.10
C ARG A 34 -12.59 10.00 12.17
N ALA A 35 -11.62 9.08 12.27
CA ALA A 35 -11.55 7.87 11.46
C ALA A 35 -12.22 6.71 12.19
N GLU A 36 -12.92 5.88 11.44
CA GLU A 36 -13.39 4.59 11.90
C GLU A 36 -12.34 3.53 11.51
N ILE A 37 -11.83 2.78 12.49
CA ILE A 37 -10.86 1.71 12.27
C ILE A 37 -11.62 0.39 12.31
N ARG A 38 -11.59 -0.36 11.22
CA ARG A 38 -12.24 -1.67 11.08
C ARG A 38 -11.20 -2.77 10.93
N LEU A 39 -11.40 -3.86 11.64
CA LEU A 39 -10.60 -5.08 11.52
C LEU A 39 -11.44 -6.15 10.83
N GLY A 40 -10.91 -6.76 9.75
CA GLY A 40 -11.59 -7.83 9.05
C GLY A 40 -11.09 -8.03 7.63
N ASP A 41 -11.78 -8.88 6.89
CA ASP A 41 -11.55 -9.06 5.46
C ASP A 41 -11.98 -7.81 4.68
N PHE A 42 -11.27 -7.48 3.61
CA PHE A 42 -11.50 -6.25 2.82
C PHE A 42 -12.92 -6.17 2.23
N GLU A 43 -13.50 -7.30 1.85
CA GLU A 43 -14.86 -7.32 1.32
C GLU A 43 -15.89 -6.98 2.40
N ALA A 44 -15.71 -7.54 3.60
CA ALA A 44 -16.64 -7.32 4.72
C ALA A 44 -16.52 -5.91 5.30
N THR A 45 -15.28 -5.40 5.47
CA THR A 45 -15.03 -4.09 6.07
C THR A 45 -15.42 -2.92 5.17
N SER A 46 -15.64 -3.18 3.88
CA SER A 46 -16.03 -2.17 2.87
C SER A 46 -17.43 -2.40 2.27
N ALA A 47 -18.25 -3.21 2.91
CA ALA A 47 -19.57 -3.55 2.38
C ALA A 47 -20.50 -2.33 2.21
N ASP A 48 -20.34 -1.30 3.01
CA ASP A 48 -21.14 -0.08 3.06
C ASP A 48 -20.63 1.06 2.15
N ILE A 49 -19.44 0.95 1.52
CA ILE A 49 -18.94 2.00 0.64
C ILE A 49 -19.66 2.00 -0.72
N GLY A 50 -19.90 3.18 -1.28
CA GLY A 50 -20.66 3.35 -2.53
C GLY A 50 -20.23 4.60 -3.30
N ALA A 51 -21.09 5.06 -4.20
CA ALA A 51 -20.85 6.26 -5.01
C ALA A 51 -20.49 7.47 -4.13
N GLY A 52 -19.50 8.24 -4.54
CA GLY A 52 -18.96 9.36 -3.78
C GLY A 52 -17.84 8.99 -2.82
N CYS A 53 -17.60 7.71 -2.54
CA CYS A 53 -16.45 7.26 -1.78
C CYS A 53 -15.20 7.17 -2.66
N ALA A 54 -14.05 7.43 -2.03
CA ALA A 54 -12.72 7.14 -2.60
C ALA A 54 -12.05 6.05 -1.76
N LEU A 55 -11.45 5.06 -2.41
CA LEU A 55 -10.77 3.94 -1.78
C LEU A 55 -9.30 3.89 -2.21
N LEU A 56 -8.41 3.68 -1.26
CA LEU A 56 -7.03 3.28 -1.52
C LEU A 56 -6.85 1.83 -1.04
N ALA A 57 -6.51 0.94 -1.94
CA ALA A 57 -6.19 -0.46 -1.65
C ALA A 57 -4.67 -0.67 -1.73
N ASP A 58 -4.06 -1.07 -0.63
CA ASP A 58 -2.63 -1.40 -0.54
C ASP A 58 -2.49 -2.81 0.05
N PRO A 59 -2.77 -3.87 -0.75
CA PRO A 59 -2.73 -5.24 -0.30
C PRO A 59 -1.28 -5.71 -0.12
N PRO A 60 -1.04 -6.78 0.65
CA PRO A 60 0.25 -7.44 0.65
C PRO A 60 0.60 -7.91 -0.76
N TYR A 61 1.80 -7.60 -1.23
CA TYR A 61 2.23 -7.98 -2.57
C TYR A 61 2.44 -9.50 -2.68
N VAL A 62 1.96 -10.08 -3.78
CA VAL A 62 2.23 -11.49 -4.10
C VAL A 62 3.61 -11.55 -4.75
N ASP A 63 4.66 -11.47 -3.95
CA ASP A 63 6.04 -11.63 -4.39
C ASP A 63 6.58 -12.97 -3.87
N ARG A 64 7.14 -13.78 -4.76
CA ARG A 64 7.76 -15.07 -4.41
C ARG A 64 9.02 -14.92 -3.57
N SER A 65 9.63 -13.74 -3.54
CA SER A 65 10.91 -13.48 -2.87
C SER A 65 10.77 -12.77 -1.52
N ALA A 66 9.64 -12.15 -1.25
CA ALA A 66 9.46 -11.36 -0.05
C ALA A 66 8.78 -12.19 1.05
N PHE A 67 9.49 -12.38 2.14
CA PHE A 67 8.93 -12.83 3.41
C PHE A 67 7.97 -11.76 3.95
N VAL A 68 6.74 -11.73 3.45
CA VAL A 68 5.70 -10.82 3.92
C VAL A 68 4.95 -11.52 5.04
N GLY A 69 5.52 -11.48 6.26
CA GLY A 69 4.96 -12.10 7.46
C GLY A 69 3.72 -11.40 8.05
N TYR A 70 2.92 -10.69 7.22
CA TYR A 70 1.74 -9.97 7.71
C TYR A 70 0.58 -10.88 8.12
N SER A 71 0.55 -12.12 7.65
CA SER A 71 -0.42 -13.11 8.10
C SER A 71 0.16 -14.53 8.06
N ARG A 72 -0.35 -15.45 8.90
CA ARG A 72 0.07 -16.86 8.87
C ARG A 72 -0.15 -17.55 7.52
N ARG A 73 -1.10 -17.07 6.70
CA ARG A 73 -1.44 -17.62 5.37
C ARG A 73 -0.79 -16.88 4.21
N GLY A 74 -0.27 -15.67 4.42
CA GLY A 74 0.14 -14.78 3.34
C GLY A 74 -1.03 -14.32 2.46
N PHE A 75 -0.74 -13.50 1.45
CA PHE A 75 -1.68 -13.09 0.41
C PHE A 75 -1.41 -13.94 -0.84
N THR A 76 -2.39 -14.74 -1.23
CA THR A 76 -2.24 -15.76 -2.28
C THR A 76 -2.74 -15.26 -3.64
N LEU A 77 -2.46 -16.01 -4.72
CA LEU A 77 -3.07 -15.75 -6.02
C LEU A 77 -4.61 -15.77 -5.97
N LYS A 78 -5.20 -16.64 -5.15
CA LYS A 78 -6.65 -16.68 -4.93
C LYS A 78 -7.16 -15.38 -4.32
N ASP A 79 -6.42 -14.82 -3.35
CA ASP A 79 -6.79 -13.55 -2.73
C ASP A 79 -6.66 -12.39 -3.71
N ARG A 80 -5.66 -12.42 -4.61
CA ARG A 80 -5.52 -11.46 -5.71
C ARG A 80 -6.73 -11.52 -6.66
N LEU A 81 -7.18 -12.70 -7.04
CA LEU A 81 -8.36 -12.86 -7.90
C LEU A 81 -9.62 -12.34 -7.21
N ARG A 82 -9.80 -12.60 -5.90
CA ARG A 82 -10.89 -12.04 -5.09
C ARG A 82 -10.82 -10.52 -5.09
N LEU A 83 -9.63 -9.95 -4.83
CA LEU A 83 -9.41 -8.51 -4.83
C LEU A 83 -9.80 -7.89 -6.18
N THR A 84 -9.39 -8.49 -7.30
CA THR A 84 -9.74 -8.02 -8.65
C THR A 84 -11.26 -8.06 -8.88
N ALA A 85 -11.93 -9.13 -8.45
CA ALA A 85 -13.37 -9.26 -8.56
C ALA A 85 -14.11 -8.21 -7.70
N TRP A 86 -13.62 -7.97 -6.48
CA TRP A 86 -14.13 -6.95 -5.58
C TRP A 86 -13.97 -5.53 -6.16
N LEU A 87 -12.81 -5.18 -6.73
CA LEU A 87 -12.60 -3.90 -7.40
C LEU A 87 -13.59 -3.68 -8.56
N ARG A 88 -13.87 -4.72 -9.35
CA ARG A 88 -14.91 -4.68 -10.40
C ARG A 88 -16.32 -4.45 -9.83
N ALA A 89 -16.61 -5.01 -8.68
CA ALA A 89 -17.88 -4.75 -8.00
C ALA A 89 -17.97 -3.31 -7.50
N LEU A 90 -16.87 -2.74 -7.03
CA LEU A 90 -16.79 -1.32 -6.64
C LEU A 90 -16.94 -0.38 -7.83
N ASP A 91 -16.42 -0.74 -9.03
CA ASP A 91 -16.68 0.01 -10.26
C ASP A 91 -18.20 0.16 -10.52
N LYS A 92 -18.93 -0.95 -10.43
CA LYS A 92 -20.40 -0.97 -10.61
C LYS A 92 -21.14 -0.14 -9.56
N ARG A 93 -20.54 0.03 -8.38
CA ARG A 93 -21.10 0.85 -7.27
C ARG A 93 -20.70 2.32 -7.38
N GLY A 94 -19.94 2.73 -8.39
CA GLY A 94 -19.51 4.10 -8.59
C GLY A 94 -18.45 4.58 -7.59
N VAL A 95 -17.74 3.67 -6.94
CA VAL A 95 -16.62 3.98 -6.03
C VAL A 95 -15.39 4.31 -6.86
N ARG A 96 -14.73 5.43 -6.58
CA ARG A 96 -13.39 5.71 -7.12
C ARG A 96 -12.36 4.98 -6.30
N TRP A 97 -11.47 4.22 -6.95
CA TRP A 97 -10.42 3.52 -6.23
C TRP A 97 -9.06 3.61 -6.90
N THR A 98 -8.03 3.49 -6.08
CA THR A 98 -6.63 3.35 -6.46
C THR A 98 -6.08 2.11 -5.78
N LEU A 99 -5.33 1.29 -6.52
CA LEU A 99 -4.65 0.09 -6.03
C LEU A 99 -3.15 0.24 -6.24
N THR A 100 -2.36 -0.17 -5.25
CA THR A 100 -0.92 -0.39 -5.40
C THR A 100 -0.61 -1.88 -5.49
N ASP A 101 0.32 -2.29 -6.35
CA ASP A 101 0.79 -3.67 -6.47
C ASP A 101 2.23 -3.69 -7.00
N VAL A 102 2.90 -4.82 -6.90
CA VAL A 102 4.22 -5.03 -7.53
C VAL A 102 4.07 -5.15 -9.05
N ALA A 103 4.98 -4.54 -9.81
CA ALA A 103 4.95 -4.63 -11.27
C ALA A 103 5.50 -5.98 -11.77
N THR A 104 4.64 -6.98 -11.88
CA THR A 104 4.93 -8.29 -12.49
C THR A 104 4.05 -8.53 -13.71
N PRO A 105 4.42 -9.45 -14.62
CA PRO A 105 3.54 -9.82 -15.74
C PRO A 105 2.14 -10.23 -15.28
N GLU A 106 2.04 -10.96 -14.16
CA GLU A 106 0.78 -11.44 -13.60
C GLU A 106 -0.08 -10.30 -13.07
N SER A 107 0.51 -9.33 -12.36
CA SER A 107 -0.23 -8.16 -11.87
C SER A 107 -0.65 -7.24 -13.02
N MET A 108 0.22 -7.06 -14.02
CA MET A 108 -0.14 -6.31 -15.24
C MET A 108 -1.31 -6.96 -15.98
N ALA A 109 -1.32 -8.29 -16.12
CA ALA A 109 -2.43 -9.02 -16.74
C ALA A 109 -3.72 -8.92 -15.92
N ALA A 110 -3.63 -8.97 -14.58
CA ALA A 110 -4.79 -8.87 -13.69
C ALA A 110 -5.45 -7.48 -13.72
N HIS A 111 -4.67 -6.43 -13.91
CA HIS A 111 -5.12 -5.04 -13.76
C HIS A 111 -5.17 -4.25 -15.09
N GLY A 112 -4.77 -4.83 -16.22
CA GLY A 112 -4.62 -4.15 -17.50
C GLY A 112 -5.89 -3.57 -18.13
N LEU A 113 -7.07 -3.83 -17.55
CA LEU A 113 -8.35 -3.23 -17.97
C LEU A 113 -8.56 -1.81 -17.43
N TRP A 114 -7.75 -1.37 -16.48
CA TRP A 114 -7.83 -0.06 -15.84
C TRP A 114 -6.65 0.83 -16.23
N ASN A 115 -6.60 2.04 -15.69
CA ASN A 115 -5.47 2.93 -15.91
C ASN A 115 -4.30 2.48 -15.04
N VAL A 116 -3.19 2.11 -15.64
CA VAL A 116 -2.00 1.57 -14.96
C VAL A 116 -0.81 2.48 -15.19
N ASP A 117 -0.21 2.97 -14.11
CA ASP A 117 1.08 3.64 -14.11
C ASP A 117 2.13 2.75 -13.46
N ILE A 118 3.36 2.81 -13.96
CA ILE A 118 4.51 2.10 -13.38
C ILE A 118 5.43 3.13 -12.75
N LEU A 119 5.64 3.00 -11.45
CA LEU A 119 6.55 3.84 -10.68
C LEU A 119 7.83 3.08 -10.35
N THR A 120 8.97 3.77 -10.45
CA THR A 120 10.24 3.26 -9.92
C THR A 120 10.42 3.83 -8.52
N VAL A 121 10.33 2.96 -7.51
CA VAL A 121 10.46 3.33 -6.10
C VAL A 121 11.77 2.82 -5.53
N ARG A 122 12.41 3.61 -4.68
CA ARG A 122 13.59 3.17 -3.92
C ARG A 122 13.12 2.46 -2.66
N ARG A 123 13.40 1.18 -2.53
CA ARG A 123 13.16 0.46 -1.27
C ARG A 123 14.15 0.95 -0.22
N SER A 124 13.64 1.52 0.87
CA SER A 124 14.47 2.08 1.94
C SER A 124 15.02 1.05 2.92
N VAL A 125 14.49 -0.18 2.89
CA VAL A 125 14.84 -1.24 3.85
C VAL A 125 15.10 -2.54 3.08
N ALA A 126 16.39 -2.79 2.77
CA ALA A 126 16.85 -4.13 2.44
C ALA A 126 17.67 -4.65 3.63
N ALA A 127 17.43 -5.89 4.05
CA ALA A 127 18.16 -6.53 5.15
C ALA A 127 19.69 -6.56 4.94
N ASN A 128 20.15 -6.47 3.69
CA ASN A 128 21.55 -6.43 3.28
C ASN A 128 22.11 -5.00 3.08
N GLY A 129 21.34 -3.94 3.35
CA GLY A 129 21.76 -2.56 3.18
C GLY A 129 21.82 -2.06 1.73
N THR A 130 21.53 -2.88 0.74
CA THR A 130 21.47 -2.45 -0.67
C THR A 130 20.13 -1.77 -0.94
N ARG A 131 20.19 -0.59 -1.57
CA ARG A 131 19.00 0.16 -1.99
C ARG A 131 18.65 -0.23 -3.42
N GLU A 132 17.93 -1.33 -3.58
CA GLU A 132 17.42 -1.73 -4.89
C GLU A 132 16.20 -0.89 -5.26
N SER A 133 16.11 -0.49 -6.52
CA SER A 133 14.89 0.11 -7.04
C SER A 133 13.90 -1.02 -7.38
N ALA A 134 12.64 -0.83 -6.98
CA ALA A 134 11.56 -1.72 -7.34
C ALA A 134 10.59 -0.99 -8.28
N LYS A 135 9.92 -1.74 -9.14
CA LYS A 135 8.82 -1.22 -9.94
C LYS A 135 7.51 -1.57 -9.26
N GLU A 136 6.68 -0.57 -9.06
CA GLU A 136 5.35 -0.72 -8.47
C GLU A 136 4.29 -0.20 -9.44
N LEU A 137 3.10 -0.81 -9.39
CA LEU A 137 1.93 -0.37 -10.14
C LEU A 137 1.10 0.57 -9.27
N VAL A 138 0.59 1.61 -9.92
CA VAL A 138 -0.55 2.38 -9.43
C VAL A 138 -1.68 2.19 -10.43
N VAL A 139 -2.72 1.50 -10.01
CA VAL A 139 -3.88 1.16 -10.84
C VAL A 139 -5.08 1.99 -10.39
N ARG A 140 -5.80 2.59 -11.33
CA ARG A 140 -6.95 3.46 -11.04
C ARG A 140 -8.12 3.17 -11.96
N ASN A 141 -9.33 3.16 -11.44
CA ASN A 141 -10.55 3.06 -12.26
C ASN A 141 -11.02 4.42 -12.82
N TRP A 142 -10.26 5.48 -12.58
CA TRP A 142 -10.54 6.83 -13.05
C TRP A 142 -9.33 7.41 -13.79
N LYS A 143 -9.57 8.39 -14.66
CA LYS A 143 -8.52 9.14 -15.36
C LYS A 143 -8.32 10.48 -14.66
N GLU A 144 -7.10 10.91 -14.53
CA GLU A 144 -6.82 12.29 -14.15
C GLU A 144 -7.42 13.22 -15.19
N ALA A 145 -8.12 14.27 -14.73
CA ALA A 145 -8.41 15.38 -15.61
C ALA A 145 -7.06 15.93 -16.07
N LYS A 146 -6.81 15.92 -17.38
CA LYS A 146 -5.64 16.61 -17.91
C LYS A 146 -5.79 18.07 -17.47
N GLU A 147 -4.84 18.55 -16.68
CA GLU A 147 -4.68 19.98 -16.43
C GLU A 147 -4.62 20.62 -17.82
N GLN A 148 -5.65 21.39 -18.16
CA GLN A 148 -5.59 22.25 -19.32
C GLN A 148 -4.55 23.31 -18.95
N ALA A 149 -3.34 23.15 -19.51
CA ALA A 149 -2.32 24.19 -19.45
C ALA A 149 -2.92 25.47 -20.04
N ALA A 150 -3.16 26.43 -19.15
CA ALA A 150 -3.57 27.76 -19.49
C ALA A 150 -2.36 28.57 -20.01
#